data_c0618bb22a756578002cbcac8ec8557e
#
_entry.id   c0618bb22a756578002cbcac8ec8557e
#
_cell.length_a   1.000
_cell.length_b   1.000
_cell.length_c   1.000
_cell.angle_alpha   90.00
_cell.angle_beta   90.00
_cell.angle_gamma   90.00
#
_symmetry.space_group_name_H-M   'P 1'
#
loop_
_entity.id
_entity.type
_entity.pdbx_description
1 polymer ?
#
loop_
_entity_poly.entity_id
_entity_poly.type
_entity_poly.pdbx_seq_one_letter_code
_entity_poly.pdbx_strand_id
1 'polypeptide(L)'
;MSLKNDASIYFPVYKRIEKEVQELASAIYFCDEQRNVYSLDIADLIVRCVVEIESIAKDIYRLENKAEPESPGACFMWMEERWNISKKAVVVVSPYFHFDVMRKFYPFDYKNKSEEDYYSTYNAIKHDRVKNIHKATVHTLVRALGALYILNVYFKNDRIQLKDDCYGAHIDRTFGSDVFSVEIAPCKDVAVLSSEKDMILEQCIYKITRKESEYAFSLSYKNQFGERCSSSLVMINKEFQDYAASCVGKGIHAEEFWEFVAKFSGTTAEQFKEYFFKSNKVSEFISVNAYKMKATFWAELNK
;
A
#
# COMPACT_ATOMS: atom_id res chain seq x y z
N MET A 1 -21.83 13.45 -1.13
CA MET A 1 -21.62 12.20 -0.36
C MET A 1 -20.38 11.54 -0.94
N SER A 2 -19.39 11.20 -0.15
CA SER A 2 -18.16 10.57 -0.64
C SER A 2 -18.44 9.09 -0.82
N LEU A 3 -18.28 8.56 -2.04
CA LEU A 3 -18.38 7.13 -2.36
C LEU A 3 -17.56 6.23 -1.40
N LYS A 4 -16.54 6.78 -0.75
CA LYS A 4 -15.77 6.08 0.29
C LYS A 4 -16.58 5.69 1.53
N ASN A 5 -17.68 6.40 1.86
CA ASN A 5 -18.53 6.05 2.99
C ASN A 5 -19.59 5.00 2.61
N ASP A 6 -19.99 4.92 1.34
CA ASP A 6 -20.90 3.88 0.83
C ASP A 6 -20.14 2.60 0.46
N ALA A 7 -18.82 2.66 0.44
CA ALA A 7 -17.88 1.62 0.05
C ALA A 7 -17.76 0.44 1.03
N SER A 8 -18.50 0.45 2.12
CA SER A 8 -18.44 -0.65 3.08
C SER A 8 -19.12 -1.93 2.60
N ILE A 9 -19.79 -1.91 1.44
CA ILE A 9 -20.56 -3.08 0.98
C ILE A 9 -19.68 -4.19 0.40
N TYR A 10 -18.62 -3.86 -0.34
CA TYR A 10 -17.81 -4.87 -1.06
C TYR A 10 -17.04 -5.78 -0.12
N PHE A 11 -16.41 -5.25 0.90
CA PHE A 11 -15.65 -6.08 1.83
C PHE A 11 -16.52 -7.02 2.67
N PRO A 12 -17.68 -6.60 3.23
CA PRO A 12 -18.64 -7.52 3.86
C PRO A 12 -19.13 -8.62 2.92
N VAL A 13 -19.38 -8.31 1.64
CA VAL A 13 -19.80 -9.32 0.65
C VAL A 13 -18.64 -10.29 0.37
N TYR A 14 -17.43 -9.79 0.20
CA TYR A 14 -16.23 -10.62 0.09
C TYR A 14 -16.09 -11.57 1.29
N LYS A 15 -16.19 -11.07 2.52
CA LYS A 15 -16.09 -11.88 3.75
C LYS A 15 -17.15 -12.98 3.83
N ARG A 16 -18.34 -12.70 3.33
CA ARG A 16 -19.40 -13.71 3.26
C ARG A 16 -19.04 -14.82 2.26
N ILE A 17 -18.60 -14.46 1.06
CA ILE A 17 -18.18 -15.44 0.04
C ILE A 17 -16.95 -16.22 0.55
N GLU A 18 -15.97 -15.54 1.13
CA GLU A 18 -14.78 -16.16 1.73
C GLU A 18 -15.15 -17.24 2.75
N LYS A 19 -16.10 -16.94 3.65
CA LYS A 19 -16.57 -17.89 4.65
C LYS A 19 -17.21 -19.12 3.99
N GLU A 20 -18.07 -18.95 3.00
CA GLU A 20 -18.70 -20.05 2.28
C GLU A 20 -17.65 -20.92 1.55
N VAL A 21 -16.60 -20.31 1.00
CA VAL A 21 -15.48 -21.05 0.39
C VAL A 21 -14.69 -21.84 1.43
N GLN A 22 -14.46 -21.31 2.64
CA GLN A 22 -13.82 -22.03 3.72
C GLN A 22 -14.69 -23.20 4.24
N GLU A 23 -16.01 -23.01 4.33
CA GLU A 23 -16.95 -24.09 4.67
C GLU A 23 -16.90 -25.21 3.62
N LEU A 24 -16.82 -24.85 2.34
CA LEU A 24 -16.66 -25.83 1.26
C LEU A 24 -15.30 -26.54 1.34
N ALA A 25 -14.22 -25.83 1.68
CA ALA A 25 -12.89 -26.39 1.84
C ALA A 25 -12.80 -27.40 3.01
N SER A 26 -13.70 -27.32 3.97
CA SER A 26 -13.81 -28.34 5.02
C SER A 26 -14.49 -29.64 4.54
N ALA A 27 -15.31 -29.56 3.51
CA ALA A 27 -16.00 -30.72 2.90
C ALA A 27 -15.19 -31.33 1.74
N ILE A 28 -14.49 -30.50 0.98
CA ILE A 28 -13.60 -30.91 -0.11
C ILE A 28 -12.20 -30.45 0.30
N TYR A 29 -11.27 -31.39 0.48
CA TYR A 29 -9.91 -31.06 0.86
C TYR A 29 -9.20 -30.23 -0.23
N PHE A 30 -9.10 -28.90 -0.05
CA PHE A 30 -8.50 -28.00 -1.02
C PHE A 30 -6.98 -28.17 -1.02
N CYS A 31 -6.46 -28.92 -2.00
CA CYS A 31 -5.03 -29.18 -2.21
C CYS A 31 -4.72 -29.24 -3.71
N ASP A 32 -3.45 -29.35 -4.07
CA ASP A 32 -3.04 -29.39 -5.48
C ASP A 32 -3.60 -30.59 -6.23
N GLU A 33 -3.75 -31.77 -5.58
CA GLU A 33 -4.33 -32.98 -6.18
C GLU A 33 -5.83 -32.82 -6.46
N GLN A 34 -6.54 -32.04 -5.63
CA GLN A 34 -7.98 -31.81 -5.75
C GLN A 34 -8.33 -30.55 -6.56
N ARG A 35 -7.34 -29.88 -7.14
CA ARG A 35 -7.54 -28.60 -7.84
C ARG A 35 -8.57 -28.67 -8.97
N ASN A 36 -8.78 -29.83 -9.58
CA ASN A 36 -9.69 -30.04 -10.70
C ASN A 36 -11.09 -30.57 -10.25
N VAL A 37 -11.32 -30.74 -8.96
CA VAL A 37 -12.65 -31.08 -8.44
C VAL A 37 -13.61 -29.95 -8.74
N TYR A 38 -14.81 -30.30 -9.23
CA TYR A 38 -15.87 -29.35 -9.56
C TYR A 38 -17.20 -29.75 -8.92
N SER A 39 -18.05 -28.78 -8.67
CA SER A 39 -19.40 -28.99 -8.13
C SER A 39 -20.32 -27.83 -8.50
N LEU A 40 -21.62 -28.00 -8.23
CA LEU A 40 -22.59 -26.90 -8.36
C LEU A 40 -22.29 -25.75 -7.41
N ASP A 41 -21.89 -26.05 -6.17
CA ASP A 41 -21.56 -25.04 -5.17
C ASP A 41 -20.33 -24.22 -5.60
N ILE A 42 -19.31 -24.86 -6.17
CA ILE A 42 -18.13 -24.19 -6.74
C ILE A 42 -18.58 -23.27 -7.88
N ALA A 43 -19.44 -23.73 -8.77
CA ALA A 43 -19.94 -22.93 -9.90
C ALA A 43 -20.71 -21.68 -9.43
N ASP A 44 -21.57 -21.82 -8.43
CA ASP A 44 -22.33 -20.71 -7.87
C ASP A 44 -21.43 -19.69 -7.17
N LEU A 45 -20.42 -20.14 -6.43
CA LEU A 45 -19.45 -19.27 -5.79
C LEU A 45 -18.59 -18.51 -6.83
N ILE A 46 -18.17 -19.16 -7.92
CA ILE A 46 -17.47 -18.49 -9.03
C ILE A 46 -18.34 -17.40 -9.64
N VAL A 47 -19.60 -17.69 -9.94
CA VAL A 47 -20.54 -16.69 -10.50
C VAL A 47 -20.65 -15.49 -9.58
N ARG A 48 -20.83 -15.70 -8.28
CA ARG A 48 -20.91 -14.62 -7.30
C ARG A 48 -19.62 -13.82 -7.22
N CYS A 49 -18.46 -14.47 -7.19
CA CYS A 49 -17.18 -13.77 -7.21
C CYS A 49 -17.05 -12.86 -8.43
N VAL A 50 -17.39 -13.35 -9.64
CA VAL A 50 -17.20 -12.58 -10.86
C VAL A 50 -18.16 -11.41 -10.96
N VAL A 51 -19.42 -11.57 -10.50
CA VAL A 51 -20.37 -10.45 -10.42
C VAL A 51 -19.83 -9.33 -9.53
N GLU A 52 -19.29 -9.66 -8.38
CA GLU A 52 -18.67 -8.67 -7.48
C GLU A 52 -17.38 -8.08 -8.06
N ILE A 53 -16.56 -8.89 -8.74
CA ILE A 53 -15.34 -8.43 -9.43
C ILE A 53 -15.70 -7.38 -10.49
N GLU A 54 -16.74 -7.63 -11.31
CA GLU A 54 -17.20 -6.66 -12.31
C GLU A 54 -17.72 -5.37 -11.68
N SER A 55 -18.47 -5.49 -10.59
CA SER A 55 -19.06 -4.35 -9.89
C SER A 55 -17.98 -3.45 -9.28
N ILE A 56 -17.05 -4.04 -8.49
CA ILE A 56 -15.99 -3.30 -7.83
C ILE A 56 -14.99 -2.71 -8.84
N ALA A 57 -14.70 -3.42 -9.95
CA ALA A 57 -13.83 -2.92 -11.00
C ALA A 57 -14.38 -1.65 -11.67
N LYS A 58 -15.70 -1.62 -11.93
CA LYS A 58 -16.37 -0.42 -12.46
C LYS A 58 -16.29 0.75 -11.48
N ASP A 59 -16.53 0.51 -10.21
CA ASP A 59 -16.48 1.57 -9.20
C ASP A 59 -15.06 2.10 -8.98
N ILE A 60 -14.04 1.24 -8.99
CA ILE A 60 -12.64 1.68 -8.98
C ILE A 60 -12.36 2.57 -10.21
N TYR A 61 -12.80 2.15 -11.39
CA TYR A 61 -12.61 2.93 -12.62
C TYR A 61 -13.28 4.32 -12.52
N ARG A 62 -14.53 4.37 -12.04
CA ARG A 62 -15.28 5.63 -11.82
C ARG A 62 -14.56 6.57 -10.84
N LEU A 63 -14.06 6.03 -9.75
CA LEU A 63 -13.35 6.81 -8.72
C LEU A 63 -12.06 7.43 -9.25
N GLU A 64 -11.31 6.68 -10.06
CA GLU A 64 -10.00 7.12 -10.57
C GLU A 64 -10.13 8.04 -11.82
N ASN A 65 -11.08 7.75 -12.72
CA ASN A 65 -11.21 8.45 -14.00
C ASN A 65 -12.35 9.48 -14.03
N LYS A 66 -13.26 9.46 -13.05
CA LYS A 66 -14.48 10.31 -13.02
C LYS A 66 -15.35 10.14 -14.29
N ALA A 67 -15.36 8.95 -14.87
CA ALA A 67 -16.04 8.59 -16.10
C ALA A 67 -16.66 7.18 -16.00
N GLU A 68 -17.67 6.89 -16.82
CA GLU A 68 -18.24 5.56 -16.93
C GLU A 68 -17.36 4.66 -17.82
N PRO A 69 -17.10 3.41 -17.42
CA PRO A 69 -16.38 2.47 -18.26
C PRO A 69 -17.30 1.89 -19.34
N GLU A 70 -16.78 1.65 -20.53
CA GLU A 70 -17.53 1.04 -21.64
C GLU A 70 -17.95 -0.40 -21.35
N SER A 71 -17.11 -1.14 -20.61
CA SER A 71 -17.32 -2.54 -20.23
C SER A 71 -16.48 -2.95 -19.04
N PRO A 72 -16.77 -4.08 -18.37
CA PRO A 72 -15.84 -4.63 -17.36
C PRO A 72 -14.44 -4.91 -17.93
N GLY A 73 -14.33 -5.36 -19.17
CA GLY A 73 -13.05 -5.59 -19.86
C GLY A 73 -12.21 -4.32 -20.00
N ALA A 74 -12.87 -3.17 -20.27
CA ALA A 74 -12.18 -1.89 -20.33
C ALA A 74 -11.59 -1.49 -18.96
N CYS A 75 -12.27 -1.83 -17.85
CA CYS A 75 -11.74 -1.61 -16.50
C CYS A 75 -10.44 -2.41 -16.27
N PHE A 76 -10.43 -3.69 -16.65
CA PHE A 76 -9.26 -4.56 -16.46
C PHE A 76 -8.08 -4.14 -17.37
N MET A 77 -8.34 -3.73 -18.61
CA MET A 77 -7.29 -3.17 -19.49
C MET A 77 -6.69 -1.91 -18.88
N TRP A 78 -7.51 -1.01 -18.38
CA TRP A 78 -7.06 0.20 -17.70
C TRP A 78 -6.23 -0.10 -16.44
N MET A 79 -6.62 -1.11 -15.64
CA MET A 79 -5.85 -1.55 -14.47
C MET A 79 -4.53 -2.20 -14.87
N GLU A 80 -4.51 -2.92 -16.01
CA GLU A 80 -3.27 -3.50 -16.53
C GLU A 80 -2.28 -2.42 -16.98
N GLU A 81 -2.73 -1.43 -17.74
CA GLU A 81 -1.89 -0.33 -18.23
C GLU A 81 -1.31 0.52 -17.10
N ARG A 82 -2.10 0.74 -16.04
CA ARG A 82 -1.75 1.65 -14.95
C ARG A 82 -1.06 0.96 -13.79
N TRP A 83 -1.50 -0.24 -13.45
CA TRP A 83 -1.13 -0.93 -12.21
C TRP A 83 -0.39 -2.24 -12.43
N ASN A 84 -0.26 -2.72 -13.67
CA ASN A 84 0.22 -4.05 -13.99
C ASN A 84 -0.53 -5.10 -13.15
N ILE A 85 -1.87 -5.06 -13.16
CA ILE A 85 -2.71 -5.88 -12.27
C ILE A 85 -2.47 -7.38 -12.49
N SER A 86 -2.10 -7.79 -13.70
CA SER A 86 -1.78 -9.18 -14.04
C SER A 86 -0.57 -9.74 -13.28
N LYS A 87 0.31 -8.85 -12.80
CA LYS A 87 1.52 -9.22 -12.04
C LYS A 87 1.31 -9.19 -10.53
N LYS A 88 0.14 -8.76 -10.04
CA LYS A 88 -0.13 -8.69 -8.62
C LYS A 88 -0.40 -10.08 -8.04
N ALA A 89 0.37 -10.42 -7.00
CA ALA A 89 0.31 -11.72 -6.37
C ALA A 89 -0.51 -11.70 -5.07
N VAL A 90 -1.15 -12.84 -4.79
CA VAL A 90 -1.69 -13.17 -3.48
C VAL A 90 -1.01 -14.42 -2.94
N VAL A 91 -0.94 -14.52 -1.63
CA VAL A 91 -0.40 -15.67 -0.91
C VAL A 91 -1.53 -16.29 -0.08
N VAL A 92 -1.73 -17.58 -0.22
CA VAL A 92 -2.68 -18.36 0.58
C VAL A 92 -2.11 -18.53 1.99
N VAL A 93 -2.89 -18.15 3.01
CA VAL A 93 -2.51 -18.24 4.43
C VAL A 93 -3.50 -19.04 5.26
N SER A 94 -4.64 -19.41 4.68
CA SER A 94 -5.67 -20.19 5.36
C SER A 94 -5.17 -21.60 5.72
N PRO A 95 -5.40 -22.07 6.96
CA PRO A 95 -5.06 -23.44 7.36
C PRO A 95 -5.96 -24.50 6.71
N TYR A 96 -7.04 -24.11 6.03
CA TYR A 96 -7.94 -25.02 5.31
C TYR A 96 -7.53 -25.26 3.86
N PHE A 97 -6.52 -24.55 3.36
CA PHE A 97 -6.07 -24.62 1.98
C PHE A 97 -4.63 -25.14 1.95
N HIS A 98 -4.46 -26.36 1.47
CA HIS A 98 -3.21 -27.13 1.51
C HIS A 98 -2.51 -27.14 0.14
N PHE A 99 -2.33 -25.95 -0.44
CA PHE A 99 -1.65 -25.78 -1.72
C PHE A 99 -0.15 -25.54 -1.51
N ASP A 100 0.68 -26.31 -2.20
CA ASP A 100 2.10 -26.05 -2.33
C ASP A 100 2.39 -25.24 -3.60
N VAL A 101 1.86 -25.69 -4.74
CA VAL A 101 2.05 -25.04 -6.06
C VAL A 101 1.25 -23.73 -6.12
N MET A 102 0.01 -23.75 -5.64
CA MET A 102 -0.87 -22.57 -5.64
C MET A 102 -0.76 -21.71 -4.38
N ARG A 103 0.27 -21.90 -3.56
CA ARG A 103 0.46 -21.09 -2.35
C ARG A 103 0.63 -19.61 -2.67
N LYS A 104 1.27 -19.29 -3.81
CA LYS A 104 1.38 -17.94 -4.36
C LYS A 104 0.94 -17.96 -5.82
N PHE A 105 0.01 -17.10 -6.18
CA PHE A 105 -0.49 -17.04 -7.55
C PHE A 105 -0.92 -15.62 -7.94
N TYR A 106 -1.18 -15.43 -9.24
CA TYR A 106 -1.50 -14.16 -9.87
C TYR A 106 -2.93 -14.22 -10.41
N PRO A 107 -3.93 -13.73 -9.68
CA PRO A 107 -5.34 -13.90 -10.05
C PRO A 107 -5.71 -13.30 -11.40
N PHE A 108 -5.04 -12.22 -11.81
CA PHE A 108 -5.30 -11.50 -13.06
C PHE A 108 -4.32 -11.86 -14.19
N ASP A 109 -3.51 -12.92 -14.05
CA ASP A 109 -2.64 -13.36 -15.15
C ASP A 109 -3.46 -14.08 -16.23
N TYR A 110 -3.88 -13.32 -17.25
CA TYR A 110 -4.61 -13.81 -18.41
C TYR A 110 -3.72 -14.26 -19.57
N LYS A 111 -2.39 -14.07 -19.46
CA LYS A 111 -1.45 -14.45 -20.54
C LYS A 111 -1.38 -15.95 -20.75
N ASN A 112 -1.52 -16.69 -19.69
CA ASN A 112 -1.77 -18.12 -19.74
C ASN A 112 -3.28 -18.32 -19.94
N LYS A 113 -3.77 -18.21 -21.17
CA LYS A 113 -5.13 -18.60 -21.58
C LYS A 113 -5.32 -20.11 -21.39
N SER A 114 -5.09 -20.58 -20.17
CA SER A 114 -5.43 -21.92 -19.77
C SER A 114 -6.94 -22.02 -19.64
N GLU A 115 -7.47 -23.21 -19.79
CA GLU A 115 -8.89 -23.51 -19.55
C GLU A 115 -9.37 -23.17 -18.13
N GLU A 116 -8.47 -22.67 -17.28
CA GLU A 116 -8.62 -22.36 -15.84
C GLU A 116 -8.87 -20.87 -15.55
N ASP A 117 -9.16 -20.06 -16.58
CA ASP A 117 -9.54 -18.65 -16.39
C ASP A 117 -10.97 -18.52 -15.82
N TYR A 118 -11.08 -17.93 -14.63
CA TYR A 118 -12.36 -17.78 -13.95
C TYR A 118 -13.39 -16.94 -14.74
N TYR A 119 -12.94 -15.97 -15.52
CA TYR A 119 -13.83 -15.13 -16.31
C TYR A 119 -14.40 -15.89 -17.52
N SER A 120 -13.57 -16.66 -18.20
CA SER A 120 -13.98 -17.59 -19.25
C SER A 120 -14.94 -18.67 -18.72
N THR A 121 -14.62 -19.23 -17.55
CA THR A 121 -15.46 -20.22 -16.86
C THR A 121 -16.82 -19.62 -16.50
N TYR A 122 -16.87 -18.41 -15.91
CA TYR A 122 -18.10 -17.68 -15.61
C TYR A 122 -18.98 -17.53 -16.85
N ASN A 123 -18.40 -17.05 -17.96
CA ASN A 123 -19.16 -16.89 -19.20
C ASN A 123 -19.70 -18.23 -19.72
N ALA A 124 -18.89 -19.28 -19.69
CA ALA A 124 -19.33 -20.60 -20.13
C ALA A 124 -20.48 -21.15 -19.27
N ILE A 125 -20.39 -21.03 -17.94
CA ILE A 125 -21.43 -21.48 -17.00
C ILE A 125 -22.71 -20.65 -17.15
N LYS A 126 -22.58 -19.33 -17.35
CA LYS A 126 -23.71 -18.42 -17.55
C LYS A 126 -24.52 -18.76 -18.78
N HIS A 127 -23.87 -19.19 -19.86
CA HIS A 127 -24.54 -19.53 -21.13
C HIS A 127 -25.06 -20.97 -21.17
N ASP A 128 -24.32 -21.95 -20.65
CA ASP A 128 -24.71 -23.35 -20.61
C ASP A 128 -24.03 -24.06 -19.44
N ARG A 129 -24.69 -24.03 -18.28
CA ARG A 129 -24.18 -24.61 -17.04
C ARG A 129 -24.00 -26.12 -17.14
N VAL A 130 -24.97 -26.80 -17.71
CA VAL A 130 -24.95 -28.29 -17.78
C VAL A 130 -23.75 -28.78 -18.56
N LYS A 131 -23.47 -28.17 -19.69
CA LYS A 131 -22.31 -28.52 -20.53
C LYS A 131 -20.98 -28.12 -19.94
N ASN A 132 -20.91 -27.01 -19.19
CA ASN A 132 -19.66 -26.39 -18.76
C ASN A 132 -19.35 -26.52 -17.27
N ILE A 133 -20.15 -27.28 -16.51
CA ILE A 133 -19.98 -27.41 -15.04
C ILE A 133 -18.57 -27.90 -14.67
N HIS A 134 -17.97 -28.78 -15.48
CA HIS A 134 -16.64 -29.32 -15.26
C HIS A 134 -15.50 -28.28 -15.28
N LYS A 135 -15.77 -27.08 -15.79
CA LYS A 135 -14.82 -25.94 -15.77
C LYS A 135 -14.82 -25.23 -14.41
N ALA A 136 -15.89 -25.40 -13.62
CA ALA A 136 -16.01 -24.78 -12.30
C ALA A 136 -15.22 -25.59 -11.26
N THR A 137 -13.92 -25.44 -11.27
CA THR A 137 -13.00 -26.20 -10.44
C THR A 137 -12.60 -25.43 -9.17
N VAL A 138 -12.05 -26.16 -8.18
CA VAL A 138 -11.44 -25.57 -6.96
C VAL A 138 -10.40 -24.52 -7.36
N HIS A 139 -9.52 -24.82 -8.33
CA HIS A 139 -8.51 -23.91 -8.83
C HIS A 139 -9.13 -22.59 -9.34
N THR A 140 -10.16 -22.69 -10.18
CA THR A 140 -10.85 -21.54 -10.74
C THR A 140 -11.53 -20.69 -9.65
N LEU A 141 -12.16 -21.34 -8.67
CA LEU A 141 -12.77 -20.65 -7.53
C LEU A 141 -11.76 -19.88 -6.69
N VAL A 142 -10.63 -20.51 -6.34
CA VAL A 142 -9.58 -19.87 -5.53
C VAL A 142 -9.00 -18.66 -6.27
N ARG A 143 -8.82 -18.75 -7.59
CA ARG A 143 -8.39 -17.61 -8.42
C ARG A 143 -9.42 -16.48 -8.44
N ALA A 144 -10.70 -16.79 -8.61
CA ALA A 144 -11.78 -15.79 -8.59
C ALA A 144 -11.87 -15.09 -7.22
N LEU A 145 -11.78 -15.84 -6.13
CA LEU A 145 -11.78 -15.27 -4.78
C LEU A 145 -10.55 -14.37 -4.54
N GLY A 146 -9.38 -14.79 -5.01
CA GLY A 146 -8.15 -13.99 -4.93
C GLY A 146 -8.22 -12.69 -5.74
N ALA A 147 -8.85 -12.72 -6.93
CA ALA A 147 -9.10 -11.53 -7.71
C ALA A 147 -10.05 -10.55 -6.99
N LEU A 148 -11.13 -11.07 -6.43
CA LEU A 148 -12.07 -10.27 -5.64
C LEU A 148 -11.39 -9.67 -4.40
N TYR A 149 -10.52 -10.42 -3.72
CA TYR A 149 -9.74 -9.93 -2.61
C TYR A 149 -8.82 -8.75 -3.00
N ILE A 150 -8.03 -8.90 -4.09
CA ILE A 150 -7.15 -7.83 -4.58
C ILE A 150 -7.96 -6.55 -4.85
N LEU A 151 -9.08 -6.66 -5.55
CA LEU A 151 -9.90 -5.49 -5.86
C LEU A 151 -10.47 -4.83 -4.62
N ASN A 152 -10.85 -5.59 -3.60
CA ASN A 152 -11.27 -5.04 -2.31
C ASN A 152 -10.14 -4.26 -1.62
N VAL A 153 -8.90 -4.77 -1.66
CA VAL A 153 -7.73 -4.07 -1.12
C VAL A 153 -7.47 -2.76 -1.88
N TYR A 154 -7.54 -2.80 -3.23
CA TYR A 154 -7.39 -1.59 -4.05
C TYR A 154 -8.52 -0.59 -3.86
N PHE A 155 -9.74 -1.07 -3.67
CA PHE A 155 -10.91 -0.21 -3.45
C PHE A 155 -10.85 0.52 -2.11
N LYS A 156 -10.44 -0.14 -1.02
CA LYS A 156 -10.18 0.47 0.29
C LYS A 156 -9.17 1.61 0.16
N ASN A 157 -8.15 1.41 -0.65
CA ASN A 157 -7.09 2.40 -0.91
C ASN A 157 -6.49 2.97 0.39
N ASP A 158 -6.30 2.10 1.38
CA ASP A 158 -5.79 2.48 2.68
C ASP A 158 -4.34 2.95 2.57
N ARG A 159 -4.03 4.00 3.29
CA ARG A 159 -2.69 4.53 3.45
C ARG A 159 -2.29 4.38 4.90
N ILE A 160 -1.25 3.60 5.17
CA ILE A 160 -0.87 3.21 6.52
C ILE A 160 0.43 3.91 6.92
N GLN A 161 0.39 4.65 8.01
CA GLN A 161 1.59 5.28 8.57
C GLN A 161 2.37 4.27 9.41
N LEU A 162 3.64 4.08 9.06
CA LEU A 162 4.52 3.06 9.65
C LEU A 162 5.55 3.61 10.63
N LYS A 163 5.55 4.91 10.91
CA LYS A 163 6.62 5.55 11.69
C LYS A 163 8.01 5.21 11.12
N ASP A 164 8.82 4.47 11.89
CA ASP A 164 10.20 4.09 11.56
C ASP A 164 10.31 2.74 10.81
N ASP A 165 9.20 2.04 10.57
CA ASP A 165 9.21 0.70 9.97
C ASP A 165 9.26 0.75 8.44
N CYS A 166 10.47 0.81 7.89
CA CYS A 166 10.69 0.80 6.43
C CYS A 166 10.50 -0.56 5.76
N TYR A 167 10.31 -1.62 6.54
CA TYR A 167 10.10 -2.99 6.03
C TYR A 167 8.64 -3.44 6.09
N GLY A 168 7.78 -2.71 6.79
CA GLY A 168 6.37 -3.09 6.96
C GLY A 168 6.16 -4.36 7.78
N ALA A 169 7.04 -4.65 8.75
CA ALA A 169 6.96 -5.84 9.57
C ALA A 169 5.70 -5.87 10.47
N HIS A 170 5.18 -4.70 10.81
CA HIS A 170 4.01 -4.54 11.68
C HIS A 170 2.69 -4.34 10.94
N ILE A 171 2.66 -4.51 9.61
CA ILE A 171 1.42 -4.43 8.84
C ILE A 171 0.74 -5.79 8.87
N ASP A 172 -0.55 -5.80 9.18
CA ASP A 172 -1.39 -6.96 8.90
C ASP A 172 -1.53 -7.14 7.37
N ARG A 173 -0.78 -8.08 6.82
CA ARG A 173 -0.75 -8.35 5.38
C ARG A 173 -2.01 -9.01 4.86
N THR A 174 -2.88 -9.50 5.74
CA THR A 174 -4.15 -10.11 5.34
C THR A 174 -5.21 -9.07 4.99
N PHE A 175 -5.04 -7.83 5.47
CA PHE A 175 -6.05 -6.76 5.34
C PHE A 175 -7.46 -7.21 5.73
N GLY A 176 -7.54 -8.17 6.68
CA GLY A 176 -8.77 -8.72 7.21
C GLY A 176 -9.33 -9.92 6.44
N SER A 177 -8.58 -10.50 5.48
CA SER A 177 -8.89 -11.80 4.88
C SER A 177 -8.45 -12.95 5.80
N ASP A 178 -9.23 -14.03 5.85
CA ASP A 178 -8.85 -15.26 6.54
C ASP A 178 -8.17 -16.28 5.59
N VAL A 179 -8.21 -15.99 4.28
CA VAL A 179 -7.68 -16.88 3.24
C VAL A 179 -6.40 -16.36 2.63
N PHE A 180 -6.30 -15.05 2.40
CA PHE A 180 -5.21 -14.46 1.64
C PHE A 180 -4.41 -13.42 2.42
N SER A 181 -3.17 -13.26 1.99
CA SER A 181 -2.33 -12.11 2.33
C SER A 181 -1.71 -11.50 1.08
N VAL A 182 -1.23 -10.27 1.18
CA VAL A 182 -0.52 -9.56 0.12
C VAL A 182 0.95 -9.45 0.42
N GLU A 183 1.75 -9.28 -0.62
CA GLU A 183 3.15 -8.90 -0.49
C GLU A 183 3.32 -7.38 -0.46
N ILE A 184 4.30 -6.93 0.32
CA ILE A 184 4.62 -5.53 0.53
C ILE A 184 6.07 -5.32 0.14
N ALA A 185 6.31 -4.41 -0.81
CA ALA A 185 7.65 -4.03 -1.18
C ALA A 185 8.27 -3.11 -0.12
N PRO A 186 9.49 -3.40 0.36
CA PRO A 186 10.20 -2.52 1.28
C PRO A 186 10.54 -1.18 0.61
N CYS A 187 10.91 -0.18 1.42
CA CYS A 187 11.31 1.11 0.90
C CYS A 187 12.54 0.99 -0.02
N LYS A 188 12.50 1.64 -1.18
CA LYS A 188 13.60 1.60 -2.18
C LYS A 188 14.93 2.13 -1.66
N ASP A 189 14.90 3.04 -0.68
CA ASP A 189 16.10 3.64 -0.08
C ASP A 189 16.87 2.69 0.84
N VAL A 190 16.27 1.54 1.15
CA VAL A 190 16.94 0.49 1.92
C VAL A 190 17.72 -0.37 0.94
N ALA A 191 19.03 -0.46 1.15
CA ALA A 191 19.92 -1.29 0.33
C ALA A 191 19.55 -2.78 0.49
N VAL A 192 18.70 -3.28 -0.40
CA VAL A 192 18.45 -4.72 -0.57
C VAL A 192 19.45 -5.23 -1.61
N LEU A 193 20.24 -6.21 -1.24
CA LEU A 193 21.38 -6.72 -1.99
C LEU A 193 21.00 -7.72 -3.11
N SER A 194 19.86 -7.57 -3.81
CA SER A 194 19.51 -8.55 -4.84
C SER A 194 19.06 -7.95 -6.16
N SER A 195 19.48 -8.59 -7.26
CA SER A 195 19.01 -8.36 -8.63
C SER A 195 17.52 -8.68 -8.87
N GLU A 196 16.83 -9.21 -7.88
CA GLU A 196 15.39 -9.55 -7.90
C GLU A 196 14.48 -8.36 -7.57
N LYS A 197 15.04 -7.19 -7.28
CA LYS A 197 14.29 -6.02 -6.78
C LYS A 197 13.12 -5.57 -7.65
N ASP A 198 13.29 -5.55 -8.96
CA ASP A 198 12.26 -5.01 -9.85
C ASP A 198 11.10 -6.01 -10.05
N MET A 199 11.42 -7.30 -10.14
CA MET A 199 10.41 -8.34 -10.23
C MET A 199 9.55 -8.47 -8.97
N ILE A 200 10.16 -8.36 -7.80
CA ILE A 200 9.45 -8.40 -6.51
C ILE A 200 8.52 -7.19 -6.37
N LEU A 201 8.98 -6.00 -6.77
CA LEU A 201 8.18 -4.77 -6.68
C LEU A 201 6.89 -4.85 -7.48
N GLU A 202 6.91 -5.41 -8.69
CA GLU A 202 5.72 -5.53 -9.55
C GLU A 202 4.66 -6.46 -8.97
N GLN A 203 5.07 -7.50 -8.23
CA GLN A 203 4.18 -8.47 -7.59
C GLN A 203 3.50 -7.93 -6.34
N CYS A 204 4.09 -6.93 -5.69
CA CYS A 204 3.58 -6.38 -4.44
C CYS A 204 2.36 -5.51 -4.67
N ILE A 205 1.35 -5.66 -3.81
CA ILE A 205 0.14 -4.83 -3.82
C ILE A 205 0.38 -3.53 -3.05
N TYR A 206 1.24 -3.54 -2.04
CA TYR A 206 1.68 -2.36 -1.32
C TYR A 206 3.19 -2.13 -1.52
N LYS A 207 3.57 -0.85 -1.51
CA LYS A 207 4.98 -0.42 -1.44
C LYS A 207 5.17 0.53 -0.27
N ILE A 208 6.32 0.43 0.36
CA ILE A 208 6.69 1.36 1.42
C ILE A 208 7.39 2.55 0.78
N THR A 209 6.85 3.73 1.05
CA THR A 209 7.41 5.00 0.62
C THR A 209 7.90 5.77 1.83
N ARG A 210 9.04 6.41 1.66
CA ARG A 210 9.54 7.37 2.62
C ARG A 210 8.85 8.69 2.34
N LYS A 211 8.13 9.25 3.33
CA LYS A 211 7.77 10.65 3.27
C LYS A 211 9.00 11.50 3.59
N GLU A 212 9.06 12.65 2.96
CA GLU A 212 10.12 13.62 3.17
C GLU A 212 10.40 13.75 4.65
N SER A 213 11.66 13.57 4.97
CA SER A 213 12.13 13.77 6.33
C SER A 213 11.91 15.23 6.66
N GLU A 214 11.31 15.52 7.79
CA GLU A 214 11.37 16.85 8.34
C GLU A 214 12.83 17.14 8.66
N TYR A 215 13.28 18.29 8.22
CA TYR A 215 14.62 18.79 8.54
C TYR A 215 14.50 19.83 9.64
N ALA A 216 15.50 19.88 10.48
CA ALA A 216 15.57 20.79 11.61
C ALA A 216 16.96 21.39 11.74
N PHE A 217 17.04 22.51 12.42
CA PHE A 217 18.30 23.04 12.89
C PHE A 217 18.49 22.73 14.37
N SER A 218 19.68 22.26 14.73
CA SER A 218 20.16 22.15 16.10
C SER A 218 21.04 23.35 16.40
N LEU A 219 20.63 24.13 17.41
CA LEU A 219 21.37 25.29 17.88
C LEU A 219 22.09 24.88 19.17
N SER A 220 23.41 24.92 19.15
CA SER A 220 24.24 24.61 20.30
C SER A 220 24.74 25.91 20.93
N TYR A 221 24.63 26.01 22.24
CA TYR A 221 25.02 27.21 23.01
C TYR A 221 25.41 26.86 24.44
N LYS A 222 26.00 27.80 25.15
CA LYS A 222 26.12 27.75 26.60
C LYS A 222 25.04 28.61 27.25
N ASN A 223 24.47 28.13 28.33
CA ASN A 223 23.54 28.89 29.14
C ASN A 223 24.26 29.85 30.11
N GLN A 224 23.51 30.59 30.91
CA GLN A 224 24.05 31.54 31.89
C GLN A 224 24.98 30.89 32.95
N PHE A 225 24.96 29.58 33.12
CA PHE A 225 25.78 28.82 34.03
C PHE A 225 27.02 28.19 33.35
N GLY A 226 27.24 28.47 32.06
CA GLY A 226 28.33 27.89 31.26
C GLY A 226 28.09 26.46 30.80
N GLU A 227 26.91 25.90 31.02
CA GLU A 227 26.57 24.53 30.61
C GLU A 227 26.23 24.49 29.12
N ARG A 228 26.68 23.42 28.42
CA ARG A 228 26.34 23.19 27.03
C ARG A 228 24.88 22.74 26.91
N CYS A 229 24.11 23.48 26.13
CA CYS A 229 22.71 23.22 25.81
C CYS A 229 22.53 23.11 24.30
N SER A 230 21.44 22.48 23.90
CA SER A 230 20.99 22.49 22.51
C SER A 230 19.47 22.70 22.43
N SER A 231 19.05 23.41 21.41
CA SER A 231 17.62 23.58 21.07
C SER A 231 17.40 23.20 19.61
N SER A 232 16.25 22.58 19.33
CA SER A 232 15.87 22.24 17.94
C SER A 232 14.87 23.27 17.42
N LEU A 233 15.09 23.72 16.19
CA LEU A 233 14.17 24.58 15.47
C LEU A 233 13.61 23.83 14.26
N VAL A 234 12.28 23.70 14.22
CA VAL A 234 11.53 23.03 13.16
C VAL A 234 10.43 23.93 12.68
N MET A 235 10.24 24.09 11.39
CA MET A 235 9.10 24.78 10.78
C MET A 235 8.55 23.96 9.62
N ILE A 236 7.22 23.87 9.50
CA ILE A 236 6.54 23.06 8.47
C ILE A 236 6.55 23.76 7.10
N ASN A 237 7.08 24.97 7.00
CA ASN A 237 7.14 25.73 5.76
C ASN A 237 8.09 25.07 4.76
N LYS A 238 7.68 24.96 3.48
CA LYS A 238 8.44 24.30 2.42
C LYS A 238 9.81 24.95 2.21
N GLU A 239 9.88 26.28 2.15
CA GLU A 239 11.13 27.01 1.96
C GLU A 239 12.12 26.75 3.11
N PHE A 240 11.62 26.69 4.35
CA PHE A 240 12.41 26.33 5.51
C PHE A 240 12.96 24.90 5.39
N GLN A 241 12.12 23.94 4.98
CA GLN A 241 12.51 22.54 4.83
C GLN A 241 13.54 22.34 3.71
N ASP A 242 13.35 23.02 2.57
CA ASP A 242 14.29 22.96 1.43
C ASP A 242 15.67 23.56 1.82
N TYR A 243 15.69 24.65 2.54
CA TYR A 243 16.93 25.24 3.03
C TYR A 243 17.62 24.37 4.07
N ALA A 244 16.89 23.87 5.07
CA ALA A 244 17.43 22.97 6.07
C ALA A 244 18.00 21.68 5.43
N ALA A 245 17.29 21.11 4.43
CA ALA A 245 17.80 19.96 3.67
C ALA A 245 19.11 20.25 2.95
N SER A 246 19.23 21.45 2.32
CA SER A 246 20.46 21.88 1.61
C SER A 246 21.65 22.08 2.51
N CYS A 247 21.43 22.34 3.80
CA CYS A 247 22.46 22.60 4.81
C CYS A 247 22.94 21.35 5.55
N VAL A 248 22.30 20.20 5.37
CA VAL A 248 22.72 18.97 6.05
C VAL A 248 24.17 18.59 5.67
N GLY A 249 25.00 18.40 6.68
CA GLY A 249 26.43 18.08 6.48
C GLY A 249 27.30 19.24 6.05
N LYS A 250 26.78 20.48 5.99
CA LYS A 250 27.52 21.69 5.67
C LYS A 250 27.63 22.59 6.90
N GLY A 251 28.70 23.33 7.00
CA GLY A 251 28.83 24.41 7.99
C GLY A 251 27.84 25.53 7.65
N ILE A 252 27.18 26.05 8.68
CA ILE A 252 26.21 27.16 8.53
C ILE A 252 26.75 28.35 9.30
N HIS A 253 26.86 29.49 8.62
CA HIS A 253 27.22 30.75 9.29
C HIS A 253 26.02 31.23 10.12
N ALA A 254 26.31 31.61 11.37
CA ALA A 254 25.24 32.00 12.30
C ALA A 254 24.44 33.22 11.80
N GLU A 255 25.11 34.20 11.19
CA GLU A 255 24.45 35.38 10.60
C GLU A 255 23.45 35.01 9.52
N GLU A 256 23.86 34.18 8.54
CA GLU A 256 22.97 33.67 7.46
C GLU A 256 21.76 32.91 8.01
N PHE A 257 21.99 32.11 9.05
CA PHE A 257 20.93 31.40 9.72
C PHE A 257 19.91 32.34 10.35
N TRP A 258 20.37 33.35 11.12
CA TRP A 258 19.45 34.29 11.76
C TRP A 258 18.66 35.12 10.74
N GLU A 259 19.28 35.56 9.66
CA GLU A 259 18.62 36.24 8.55
C GLU A 259 17.55 35.37 7.89
N PHE A 260 17.89 34.10 7.64
CA PHE A 260 16.96 33.16 7.04
C PHE A 260 15.74 32.91 7.94
N VAL A 261 15.94 32.62 9.21
CA VAL A 261 14.82 32.26 10.12
C VAL A 261 13.94 33.48 10.40
N ALA A 262 14.49 34.67 10.45
CA ALA A 262 13.74 35.91 10.69
C ALA A 262 12.64 36.14 9.62
N LYS A 263 12.85 35.70 8.38
CA LYS A 263 11.83 35.78 7.31
C LYS A 263 10.49 35.13 7.67
N PHE A 264 10.53 34.07 8.48
CA PHE A 264 9.34 33.30 8.84
C PHE A 264 8.70 33.76 10.16
N SER A 265 9.43 34.57 10.96
CA SER A 265 8.97 35.06 12.25
C SER A 265 8.32 36.45 12.17
N GLY A 266 8.39 37.10 11.02
CA GLY A 266 7.90 38.47 10.84
C GLY A 266 8.73 39.51 11.63
N THR A 267 9.98 39.19 12.02
CA THR A 267 10.88 40.04 12.78
C THR A 267 12.21 40.24 12.06
N THR A 268 13.07 41.09 12.56
CA THR A 268 14.45 41.21 12.03
C THR A 268 15.34 40.09 12.60
N ALA A 269 16.45 39.81 11.93
CA ALA A 269 17.44 38.82 12.40
C ALA A 269 17.92 39.13 13.83
N GLU A 270 18.16 40.39 14.13
CA GLU A 270 18.58 40.86 15.44
C GLU A 270 17.51 40.63 16.51
N GLN A 271 16.26 40.97 16.23
CA GLN A 271 15.13 40.76 17.14
C GLN A 271 14.89 39.28 17.42
N PHE A 272 14.97 38.42 16.37
CA PHE A 272 14.82 36.98 16.55
C PHE A 272 15.95 36.38 17.36
N LYS A 273 17.21 36.80 17.07
CA LYS A 273 18.39 36.40 17.82
C LYS A 273 18.30 36.81 19.29
N GLU A 274 17.94 38.06 19.57
CA GLU A 274 17.75 38.57 20.91
C GLU A 274 16.68 37.80 21.68
N TYR A 275 15.53 37.53 21.03
CA TYR A 275 14.48 36.70 21.61
C TYR A 275 14.98 35.29 21.96
N PHE A 276 15.69 34.65 21.04
CA PHE A 276 16.27 33.32 21.26
C PHE A 276 17.25 33.33 22.45
N PHE A 277 18.15 34.30 22.48
CA PHE A 277 19.16 34.45 23.54
C PHE A 277 18.50 34.67 24.91
N LYS A 278 17.52 35.53 24.97
CA LYS A 278 16.80 35.82 26.20
C LYS A 278 15.96 34.62 26.68
N SER A 279 15.22 33.98 25.79
CA SER A 279 14.34 32.85 26.13
C SER A 279 15.12 31.63 26.60
N ASN A 280 16.31 31.38 26.03
CA ASN A 280 17.15 30.22 26.36
C ASN A 280 18.29 30.58 27.32
N LYS A 281 18.35 31.83 27.82
CA LYS A 281 19.39 32.35 28.70
C LYS A 281 20.82 32.07 28.15
N VAL A 282 21.01 32.33 26.85
CA VAL A 282 22.25 32.04 26.11
C VAL A 282 23.32 33.03 26.55
N SER A 283 24.48 32.51 27.07
CA SER A 283 25.68 33.29 27.35
C SER A 283 26.65 33.29 26.17
N GLU A 284 26.74 32.20 25.45
CA GLU A 284 27.61 32.02 24.29
C GLU A 284 26.94 31.13 23.26
N PHE A 285 26.81 31.62 22.01
CA PHE A 285 26.34 30.80 20.90
C PHE A 285 27.48 30.05 20.28
N ILE A 286 27.37 28.72 20.11
CA ILE A 286 28.45 27.85 19.62
C ILE A 286 28.32 27.56 18.15
N SER A 287 27.18 26.99 17.73
CA SER A 287 26.96 26.58 16.34
C SER A 287 25.49 26.31 16.02
N VAL A 288 25.21 26.33 14.73
CA VAL A 288 23.98 25.80 14.17
C VAL A 288 24.30 24.71 13.16
N ASN A 289 23.58 23.61 13.23
CA ASN A 289 23.74 22.50 12.30
C ASN A 289 22.36 22.02 11.83
N ALA A 290 22.23 21.82 10.53
CA ALA A 290 21.04 21.17 9.99
C ALA A 290 21.15 19.65 10.13
N TYR A 291 20.06 19.03 10.49
CA TYR A 291 19.98 17.58 10.58
C TYR A 291 18.64 17.07 10.07
N LYS A 292 18.67 15.83 9.62
CA LYS A 292 17.50 15.12 9.16
C LYS A 292 16.78 14.50 10.35
N MET A 293 15.55 14.89 10.60
CA MET A 293 14.71 14.21 11.59
C MET A 293 14.37 12.79 11.12
N LYS A 294 13.90 11.94 12.04
CA LYS A 294 13.48 10.58 11.71
C LYS A 294 12.50 10.56 10.54
N ALA A 295 12.78 9.73 9.56
CA ALA A 295 11.88 9.56 8.44
C ALA A 295 10.60 8.83 8.88
N THR A 296 9.46 9.29 8.41
CA THR A 296 8.19 8.57 8.53
C THR A 296 7.96 7.78 7.26
N PHE A 297 7.68 6.49 7.40
CA PHE A 297 7.35 5.61 6.29
C PHE A 297 5.86 5.40 6.18
N TRP A 298 5.41 5.19 4.95
CA TRP A 298 4.01 4.93 4.63
C TRP A 298 3.92 3.73 3.72
N ALA A 299 2.98 2.81 4.01
CA ALA A 299 2.57 1.82 3.05
C ALA A 299 1.44 2.39 2.19
N GLU A 300 1.62 2.36 0.88
CA GLU A 300 0.70 2.86 -0.12
C GLU A 300 0.50 1.79 -1.19
N LEU A 301 -0.68 1.77 -1.83
CA LEU A 301 -0.94 0.88 -2.94
C LEU A 301 0.10 1.07 -4.05
N ASN A 302 0.60 -0.02 -4.56
CA ASN A 302 1.54 -0.05 -5.67
C ASN A 302 0.76 -0.01 -6.99
N LYS A 303 0.30 1.18 -7.33
CA LYS A 303 -0.37 1.51 -8.58
C LYS A 303 0.63 1.81 -9.67
#